data_9159eee939f367d486d320e340235e04
#
_entry.id   9159eee939f367d486d320e340235e04
#
_cell.length_a   1.000
_cell.length_b   1.000
_cell.length_c   1.000
_cell.angle_alpha   90.00
_cell.angle_beta   90.00
_cell.angle_gamma   90.00
#
_symmetry.space_group_name_H-M   'P 1'
#
loop_
_entity.id
_entity.type
_entity.pdbx_description
1 polymer ?
#
loop_
_entity_poly.entity_id
_entity_poly.type
_entity_poly.pdbx_seq_one_letter_code
_entity_poly.pdbx_strand_id
1 'polypeptide(L)'
;FCIRPFSKRISSRNAGPTLVQIRDHIYELFEFVAGQSYQYSTAETHDAGVMLARFHQATGNFAASPTLPTPRGDYHDAAGVRTGLCAIGSTLSSHDSFSGDEAELATLIQFLLGQYDRAADAVNAAGLATRPERIVHSDWHPGNLLFRNQKVVAVVDYDSVSYSRLVVDVANGA
;
A
#
# COMPACT_ATOMS: atom_id res chain seq x y z
N PHE A 1 -7.35 9.79 -24.27
CA PHE A 1 -6.14 9.74 -23.42
C PHE A 1 -6.01 8.33 -22.91
N CYS A 2 -5.14 7.54 -23.55
CA CYS A 2 -4.88 6.18 -23.13
C CYS A 2 -3.87 6.25 -21.99
N ILE A 3 -4.31 6.12 -20.74
CA ILE A 3 -3.42 5.83 -19.64
C ILE A 3 -3.01 4.38 -19.83
N ARG A 4 -1.93 4.16 -20.59
CA ARG A 4 -1.24 2.89 -20.62
C ARG A 4 -0.11 2.98 -19.62
N PRO A 5 -0.39 2.66 -18.37
CA PRO A 5 0.48 1.74 -17.68
C PRO A 5 -0.28 0.83 -16.71
N PHE A 6 -1.59 0.74 -16.82
CA PHE A 6 -2.34 -0.27 -16.09
C PHE A 6 -2.30 -1.54 -16.93
N SER A 7 -1.90 -2.64 -16.35
CA SER A 7 -2.04 -3.95 -16.99
C SER A 7 -3.50 -4.12 -17.42
N LYS A 8 -3.72 -4.19 -18.71
CA LYS A 8 -5.06 -4.31 -19.25
C LYS A 8 -5.58 -5.71 -18.94
N ARG A 9 -6.70 -5.80 -18.22
CA ARG A 9 -7.43 -7.06 -18.11
C ARG A 9 -7.67 -7.65 -19.50
N ILE A 10 -7.31 -8.90 -19.69
CA ILE A 10 -7.67 -9.61 -20.92
C ILE A 10 -9.14 -10.01 -20.77
N SER A 11 -10.05 -9.20 -21.33
CA SER A 11 -11.42 -9.68 -21.50
C SER A 11 -11.43 -10.75 -22.59
N SER A 12 -12.09 -11.87 -22.34
CA SER A 12 -12.43 -12.80 -23.42
C SER A 12 -13.21 -12.04 -24.50
N ARG A 13 -13.04 -12.42 -25.78
CA ARG A 13 -13.69 -11.78 -26.94
C ARG A 13 -15.23 -11.75 -26.87
N ASN A 14 -15.82 -12.47 -25.96
CA ASN A 14 -17.24 -12.43 -25.58
C ASN A 14 -17.29 -11.82 -24.17
N ALA A 15 -18.02 -10.76 -23.97
CA ALA A 15 -18.16 -9.96 -22.73
C ALA A 15 -18.53 -10.81 -21.49
N GLY A 16 -17.68 -11.78 -21.17
CA GLY A 16 -17.76 -12.62 -19.98
C GLY A 16 -17.08 -11.97 -18.77
N PRO A 17 -17.27 -12.51 -17.57
CA PRO A 17 -16.65 -11.99 -16.35
C PRO A 17 -15.12 -12.02 -16.48
N THR A 18 -14.47 -10.94 -16.08
CA THR A 18 -12.99 -10.82 -16.08
C THR A 18 -12.34 -11.62 -14.97
N LEU A 19 -13.13 -12.11 -14.02
CA LEU A 19 -12.74 -12.96 -12.91
C LEU A 19 -13.22 -14.38 -13.18
N VAL A 20 -12.35 -15.37 -12.97
CA VAL A 20 -12.67 -16.78 -13.12
C VAL A 20 -12.51 -17.46 -11.76
N GLN A 21 -13.60 -18.04 -11.25
CA GLN A 21 -13.53 -18.87 -10.06
C GLN A 21 -13.28 -20.33 -10.46
N ILE A 22 -12.23 -20.91 -9.90
CA ILE A 22 -11.90 -22.33 -10.03
C ILE A 22 -11.76 -22.91 -8.63
N ARG A 23 -12.70 -23.77 -8.23
CA ARG A 23 -12.83 -24.26 -6.86
C ARG A 23 -12.97 -23.08 -5.88
N ASP A 24 -12.10 -22.99 -4.87
CA ASP A 24 -12.13 -21.96 -3.82
C ASP A 24 -11.21 -20.76 -4.13
N HIS A 25 -10.70 -20.68 -5.37
CA HIS A 25 -9.78 -19.62 -5.79
C HIS A 25 -10.39 -18.75 -6.89
N ILE A 26 -10.11 -17.46 -6.81
CA ILE A 26 -10.45 -16.48 -7.84
C ILE A 26 -9.17 -16.15 -8.62
N TYR A 27 -9.27 -16.28 -9.94
CA TYR A 27 -8.17 -15.99 -10.86
C TYR A 27 -8.50 -14.77 -11.70
N GLU A 28 -7.50 -13.98 -11.91
CA GLU A 28 -7.54 -12.80 -12.77
C GLU A 28 -6.37 -12.87 -13.75
N LEU A 29 -6.61 -12.57 -15.02
CA LEU A 29 -5.59 -12.61 -16.07
C LEU A 29 -5.35 -11.21 -16.61
N PHE A 30 -4.10 -10.78 -16.57
CA PHE A 30 -3.63 -9.49 -17.09
C PHE A 30 -2.74 -9.67 -18.31
N GLU A 31 -2.69 -8.63 -19.15
CA GLU A 31 -1.71 -8.57 -20.23
C GLU A 31 -0.30 -8.49 -19.65
N PHE A 32 0.60 -9.33 -20.15
CA PHE A 32 2.00 -9.25 -19.75
C PHE A 32 2.62 -7.95 -20.27
N VAL A 33 3.21 -7.17 -19.39
CA VAL A 33 3.95 -5.95 -19.71
C VAL A 33 5.44 -6.19 -19.49
N ALA A 34 6.23 -6.19 -20.57
CA ALA A 34 7.67 -6.26 -20.44
C ALA A 34 8.20 -4.95 -19.84
N GLY A 35 8.93 -5.06 -18.76
CA GLY A 35 9.53 -3.95 -18.04
C GLY A 35 10.69 -4.42 -17.17
N GLN A 36 11.40 -3.47 -16.58
CA GLN A 36 12.50 -3.70 -15.66
C GLN A 36 12.10 -3.18 -14.28
N SER A 37 12.67 -3.76 -13.25
CA SER A 37 12.56 -3.23 -11.89
C SER A 37 13.26 -1.87 -11.78
N TYR A 38 12.88 -1.10 -10.77
CA TYR A 38 13.47 0.18 -10.43
C TYR A 38 15.00 0.12 -10.29
N GLN A 39 15.70 1.02 -10.96
CA GLN A 39 17.17 1.08 -11.00
C GLN A 39 17.75 2.23 -10.17
N TYR A 40 16.96 2.76 -9.22
CA TYR A 40 17.39 3.83 -8.30
C TYR A 40 17.84 5.13 -8.99
N SER A 41 17.32 5.42 -10.19
CA SER A 41 17.64 6.66 -10.89
C SER A 41 16.65 7.78 -10.53
N THR A 42 17.15 9.02 -10.49
CA THR A 42 16.31 10.21 -10.26
C THR A 42 15.20 10.35 -11.32
N ALA A 43 15.49 9.95 -12.56
CA ALA A 43 14.51 9.99 -13.63
C ALA A 43 13.35 9.02 -13.42
N GLU A 44 13.64 7.79 -12.94
CA GLU A 44 12.60 6.81 -12.59
C GLU A 44 11.80 7.25 -11.37
N THR A 45 12.46 7.79 -10.33
CA THR A 45 11.79 8.34 -9.14
C THR A 45 10.83 9.46 -9.53
N HIS A 46 11.30 10.38 -10.38
CA HIS A 46 10.44 11.46 -10.89
C HIS A 46 9.24 10.92 -11.67
N ASP A 47 9.47 9.94 -12.56
CA ASP A 47 8.39 9.38 -13.37
C ASP A 47 7.39 8.57 -12.54
N ALA A 48 7.85 7.89 -11.49
CA ALA A 48 6.99 7.22 -10.50
C ALA A 48 6.04 8.22 -9.82
N GLY A 49 6.54 9.39 -9.41
CA GLY A 49 5.72 10.47 -8.84
C GLY A 49 4.71 11.04 -9.85
N VAL A 50 5.12 11.24 -11.10
CA VAL A 50 4.20 11.64 -12.20
C VAL A 50 3.11 10.61 -12.41
N MET A 51 3.46 9.33 -12.37
CA MET A 51 2.50 8.24 -12.54
C MET A 51 1.52 8.15 -11.38
N LEU A 52 1.99 8.33 -10.13
CA LEU A 52 1.13 8.42 -8.96
C LEU A 52 0.10 9.55 -9.10
N ALA A 53 0.55 10.74 -9.50
CA ALA A 53 -0.36 11.88 -9.73
C ALA A 53 -1.43 11.56 -10.80
N ARG A 54 -1.04 10.86 -11.87
CA ARG A 54 -1.98 10.41 -12.91
C ARG A 54 -2.97 9.37 -12.41
N PHE A 55 -2.52 8.43 -11.58
CA PHE A 55 -3.38 7.45 -10.92
C PHE A 55 -4.44 8.16 -10.09
N HIS A 56 -4.04 9.09 -9.21
CA HIS A 56 -4.96 9.86 -8.39
C HIS A 56 -5.93 10.73 -9.21
N GLN A 57 -5.47 11.32 -10.32
CA GLN A 57 -6.34 12.08 -11.23
C GLN A 57 -7.37 11.16 -11.92
N ALA A 58 -6.94 10.00 -12.39
CA ALA A 58 -7.81 9.06 -13.08
C ALA A 58 -8.88 8.48 -12.16
N THR A 59 -8.55 8.27 -10.88
CA THR A 59 -9.47 7.72 -9.86
C THR A 59 -10.26 8.79 -9.13
N GLY A 60 -9.96 10.08 -9.34
CA GLY A 60 -10.52 11.20 -8.58
C GLY A 60 -12.05 11.37 -8.70
N ASN A 61 -12.65 10.90 -9.79
CA ASN A 61 -14.09 10.97 -10.04
C ASN A 61 -14.86 9.71 -9.59
N PHE A 62 -14.17 8.68 -9.10
CA PHE A 62 -14.85 7.51 -8.57
C PHE A 62 -15.45 7.85 -7.22
N ALA A 63 -16.77 7.66 -7.12
CA ALA A 63 -17.45 7.75 -5.83
C ALA A 63 -17.02 6.59 -4.93
N ALA A 64 -17.00 6.84 -3.62
CA ALA A 64 -16.81 5.76 -2.66
C ALA A 64 -17.87 4.67 -2.92
N SER A 65 -17.40 3.47 -3.19
CA SER A 65 -18.28 2.31 -3.26
C SER A 65 -18.30 1.64 -1.89
N PRO A 66 -19.47 1.28 -1.36
CA PRO A 66 -19.56 0.54 -0.11
C PRO A 66 -18.88 -0.84 -0.16
N THR A 67 -18.48 -1.27 -1.37
CA THR A 67 -17.75 -2.53 -1.58
C THR A 67 -16.23 -2.38 -1.54
N LEU A 68 -15.71 -1.14 -1.56
CA LEU A 68 -14.27 -0.94 -1.37
C LEU A 68 -13.92 -1.15 0.10
N PRO A 69 -12.86 -1.91 0.39
CA PRO A 69 -12.40 -2.08 1.75
C PRO A 69 -12.09 -0.71 2.36
N THR A 70 -12.71 -0.40 3.49
CA THR A 70 -12.20 0.65 4.36
C THR A 70 -10.92 0.09 4.98
N PRO A 71 -9.80 0.85 5.01
CA PRO A 71 -8.60 0.39 5.69
C PRO A 71 -8.95 -0.07 7.10
N ARG A 72 -8.48 -1.25 7.49
CA ARG A 72 -8.65 -1.75 8.85
C ARG A 72 -7.76 -0.96 9.79
N GLY A 73 -8.28 0.11 10.34
CA GLY A 73 -7.56 1.03 11.19
C GLY A 73 -6.78 2.07 10.38
N ASP A 74 -6.85 3.29 10.81
CA ASP A 74 -5.97 4.34 10.33
C ASP A 74 -4.56 4.06 10.84
N TYR A 75 -3.53 4.25 10.04
CA TYR A 75 -2.12 4.11 10.45
C TYR A 75 -1.75 4.93 11.69
N HIS A 76 -2.58 5.90 12.05
CA HIS A 76 -2.46 6.72 13.24
C HIS A 76 -3.38 6.25 14.39
N ASP A 77 -4.08 5.13 14.25
CA ASP A 77 -4.79 4.49 15.35
C ASP A 77 -3.78 3.81 16.29
N ALA A 78 -3.36 4.58 17.27
CA ALA A 78 -2.38 4.14 18.26
C ALA A 78 -2.79 2.88 19.01
N ALA A 79 -4.07 2.60 19.15
CA ALA A 79 -4.55 1.48 19.98
C ALA A 79 -4.17 0.11 19.40
N GLY A 80 -4.35 -0.10 18.10
CA GLY A 80 -4.01 -1.36 17.45
C GLY A 80 -2.52 -1.66 17.45
N VAL A 81 -1.70 -0.66 17.11
CA VAL A 81 -0.23 -0.79 17.09
C VAL A 81 0.33 -1.00 18.50
N ARG A 82 -0.17 -0.25 19.49
CA ARG A 82 0.21 -0.43 20.91
C ARG A 82 -0.10 -1.83 21.39
N THR A 83 -1.31 -2.32 21.15
CA THR A 83 -1.72 -3.68 21.52
C THR A 83 -0.81 -4.71 20.87
N GLY A 84 -0.50 -4.58 19.58
CA GLY A 84 0.39 -5.47 18.86
C GLY A 84 1.81 -5.47 19.42
N LEU A 85 2.40 -4.30 19.65
CA LEU A 85 3.76 -4.18 20.22
C LEU A 85 3.83 -4.77 21.64
N CYS A 86 2.84 -4.52 22.49
CA CYS A 86 2.79 -5.10 23.83
C CYS A 86 2.62 -6.62 23.79
N ALA A 87 1.86 -7.17 22.82
CA ALA A 87 1.67 -8.60 22.68
C ALA A 87 2.95 -9.33 22.24
N ILE A 88 3.85 -8.68 21.49
CA ILE A 88 5.12 -9.28 21.04
C ILE A 88 5.94 -9.76 22.24
N GLY A 89 6.09 -8.92 23.28
CA GLY A 89 6.84 -9.27 24.48
C GLY A 89 6.31 -10.54 25.15
N SER A 90 5.00 -10.61 25.36
CA SER A 90 4.37 -11.79 26.00
C SER A 90 4.44 -13.04 25.12
N THR A 91 4.33 -12.89 23.80
CA THR A 91 4.42 -14.03 22.87
C THR A 91 5.83 -14.59 22.81
N LEU A 92 6.85 -13.74 22.72
CA LEU A 92 8.25 -14.18 22.66
C LEU A 92 8.71 -14.81 23.97
N SER A 93 8.32 -14.26 25.12
CA SER A 93 8.64 -14.86 26.43
C SER A 93 8.01 -16.24 26.66
N SER A 94 6.95 -16.57 25.90
CA SER A 94 6.29 -17.88 25.95
C SER A 94 6.89 -18.93 25.01
N HIS A 95 7.83 -18.55 24.13
CA HIS A 95 8.48 -19.45 23.20
C HIS A 95 9.80 -19.98 23.75
N ASP A 96 9.94 -21.28 23.95
CA ASP A 96 11.14 -21.97 24.42
C ASP A 96 12.39 -21.72 23.55
N SER A 97 12.23 -21.21 22.33
CA SER A 97 13.32 -20.91 21.40
C SER A 97 13.81 -19.47 21.45
N PHE A 98 13.21 -18.61 22.28
CA PHE A 98 13.68 -17.23 22.41
C PHE A 98 14.92 -17.20 23.30
N SER A 99 16.07 -16.94 22.70
CA SER A 99 17.38 -16.83 23.37
C SER A 99 17.86 -15.38 23.54
N GLY A 100 16.99 -14.40 23.29
CA GLY A 100 17.32 -12.98 23.42
C GLY A 100 17.22 -12.46 24.86
N ASP A 101 17.80 -11.29 25.09
CA ASP A 101 17.66 -10.58 26.36
C ASP A 101 16.26 -9.95 26.45
N GLU A 102 15.46 -10.41 27.41
CA GLU A 102 14.11 -9.88 27.65
C GLU A 102 14.13 -8.38 28.03
N ALA A 103 15.16 -7.92 28.72
CA ALA A 103 15.28 -6.52 29.09
C ALA A 103 15.60 -5.64 27.88
N GLU A 104 16.41 -6.13 26.95
CA GLU A 104 16.68 -5.45 25.67
C GLU A 104 15.42 -5.39 24.81
N LEU A 105 14.67 -6.50 24.73
CA LEU A 105 13.39 -6.54 24.01
C LEU A 105 12.38 -5.54 24.59
N ALA A 106 12.23 -5.51 25.91
CA ALA A 106 11.33 -4.59 26.59
C ALA A 106 11.73 -3.12 26.31
N THR A 107 13.03 -2.84 26.32
CA THR A 107 13.57 -1.51 25.99
C THR A 107 13.25 -1.12 24.55
N LEU A 108 13.43 -2.05 23.61
CA LEU A 108 13.10 -1.82 22.19
C LEU A 108 11.60 -1.57 21.99
N ILE A 109 10.74 -2.35 22.65
CA ILE A 109 9.28 -2.14 22.58
C ILE A 109 8.90 -0.75 23.10
N GLN A 110 9.45 -0.32 24.23
CA GLN A 110 9.18 1.02 24.76
C GLN A 110 9.68 2.13 23.82
N PHE A 111 10.85 1.93 23.24
CA PHE A 111 11.38 2.86 22.22
C PHE A 111 10.44 2.97 21.00
N LEU A 112 10.01 1.83 20.45
CA LEU A 112 9.11 1.79 19.28
C LEU A 112 7.75 2.42 19.60
N LEU A 113 7.18 2.15 20.78
CA LEU A 113 5.95 2.79 21.24
C LEU A 113 6.09 4.31 21.28
N GLY A 114 7.19 4.80 21.87
CA GLY A 114 7.44 6.24 21.95
C GLY A 114 7.68 6.89 20.57
N GLN A 115 8.31 6.19 19.61
CA GLN A 115 8.46 6.69 18.25
C GLN A 115 7.10 6.73 17.51
N TYR A 116 6.33 5.66 17.66
CA TYR A 116 5.01 5.57 17.04
C TYR A 116 4.06 6.67 17.54
N ASP A 117 4.01 6.88 18.86
CA ASP A 117 3.16 7.92 19.45
C ASP A 117 3.51 9.32 18.91
N ARG A 118 4.80 9.64 18.87
CA ARG A 118 5.24 10.94 18.29
C ARG A 118 4.85 11.09 16.84
N ALA A 119 4.97 10.00 16.05
CA ALA A 119 4.58 10.03 14.65
C ALA A 119 3.06 10.18 14.49
N ALA A 120 2.27 9.42 15.26
CA ALA A 120 0.81 9.50 15.26
C ALA A 120 0.31 10.90 15.67
N ASP A 121 0.90 11.48 16.73
CA ASP A 121 0.57 12.83 17.17
C ASP A 121 0.90 13.89 16.11
N ALA A 122 2.04 13.78 15.43
CA ALA A 122 2.42 14.67 14.35
C ALA A 122 1.47 14.58 13.16
N VAL A 123 1.06 13.37 12.77
CA VAL A 123 0.12 13.12 11.68
C VAL A 123 -1.27 13.68 12.03
N ASN A 124 -1.73 13.47 13.27
CA ASN A 124 -2.99 14.01 13.77
C ASN A 124 -2.97 15.55 13.81
N ALA A 125 -1.90 16.15 14.32
CA ALA A 125 -1.71 17.60 14.34
C ALA A 125 -1.66 18.21 12.93
N ALA A 126 -1.14 17.47 11.93
CA ALA A 126 -1.16 17.85 10.52
C ALA A 126 -2.55 17.72 9.87
N GLY A 127 -3.55 17.24 10.59
CA GLY A 127 -4.94 17.17 10.17
C GLY A 127 -5.22 16.07 9.14
N LEU A 128 -4.51 14.94 9.20
CA LEU A 128 -4.73 13.82 8.26
C LEU A 128 -6.21 13.40 8.25
N ALA A 129 -6.85 13.28 9.41
CA ALA A 129 -8.23 12.85 9.54
C ALA A 129 -9.24 13.75 8.79
N THR A 130 -8.89 15.02 8.55
CA THR A 130 -9.74 15.99 7.86
C THR A 130 -9.51 16.02 6.34
N ARG A 131 -8.50 15.32 5.84
CA ARG A 131 -8.22 15.27 4.40
C ARG A 131 -9.26 14.42 3.68
N PRO A 132 -9.68 14.84 2.46
CA PRO A 132 -10.66 14.08 1.69
C PRO A 132 -10.10 12.68 1.34
N GLU A 133 -10.94 11.69 1.47
CA GLU A 133 -10.64 10.33 1.06
C GLU A 133 -10.86 10.16 -0.45
N ARG A 134 -10.05 9.32 -1.05
CA ARG A 134 -10.07 8.97 -2.47
C ARG A 134 -9.60 7.53 -2.64
N ILE A 135 -9.70 7.01 -3.85
CA ILE A 135 -9.05 5.74 -4.19
C ILE A 135 -7.55 5.94 -4.15
N VAL A 136 -6.86 5.13 -3.36
CA VAL A 136 -5.42 5.04 -3.22
C VAL A 136 -4.96 3.63 -3.58
N HIS A 137 -3.73 3.49 -4.02
CA HIS A 137 -3.12 2.18 -4.28
C HIS A 137 -2.86 1.42 -2.98
N SER A 138 -2.54 2.15 -1.92
CA SER A 138 -2.22 1.69 -0.56
C SER A 138 -0.90 0.92 -0.43
N ASP A 139 -0.29 0.52 -1.54
CA ASP A 139 1.00 -0.16 -1.59
C ASP A 139 1.86 0.40 -2.74
N TRP A 140 1.92 1.74 -2.83
CA TRP A 140 2.71 2.43 -3.84
C TRP A 140 4.19 2.43 -3.47
N HIS A 141 4.96 1.55 -4.07
CA HIS A 141 6.40 1.49 -3.90
C HIS A 141 7.08 0.98 -5.19
N PRO A 142 8.40 1.18 -5.35
CA PRO A 142 9.09 0.84 -6.60
C PRO A 142 8.98 -0.62 -7.04
N GLY A 143 8.73 -1.56 -6.12
CA GLY A 143 8.53 -2.97 -6.43
C GLY A 143 7.25 -3.24 -7.22
N ASN A 144 6.25 -2.36 -7.11
CA ASN A 144 4.97 -2.44 -7.81
C ASN A 144 4.95 -1.62 -9.11
N LEU A 145 6.11 -1.16 -9.57
CA LEU A 145 6.28 -0.39 -10.79
C LEU A 145 7.22 -1.09 -11.76
N LEU A 146 6.83 -1.18 -13.03
CA LEU A 146 7.69 -1.65 -14.10
C LEU A 146 8.14 -0.47 -14.95
N PHE A 147 9.44 -0.44 -15.26
CA PHE A 147 10.07 0.64 -15.99
C PHE A 147 10.57 0.19 -17.37
N ARG A 148 10.61 1.11 -18.34
CA ARG A 148 11.27 0.97 -19.63
C ARG A 148 11.76 2.34 -20.07
N ASN A 149 13.04 2.45 -20.41
CA ASN A 149 13.65 3.72 -20.76
C ASN A 149 13.37 4.81 -19.71
N GLN A 150 13.53 4.48 -18.43
CA GLN A 150 13.32 5.37 -17.28
C GLN A 150 11.87 5.89 -17.13
N LYS A 151 10.90 5.22 -17.75
CA LYS A 151 9.48 5.55 -17.66
C LYS A 151 8.69 4.39 -17.08
N VAL A 152 7.73 4.70 -16.23
CA VAL A 152 6.78 3.70 -15.73
C VAL A 152 5.90 3.23 -16.88
N VAL A 153 5.93 1.94 -17.17
CA VAL A 153 5.14 1.30 -18.21
C VAL A 153 4.01 0.44 -17.68
N ALA A 154 4.09 0.06 -16.40
CA ALA A 154 2.98 -0.59 -15.70
C ALA A 154 3.04 -0.31 -14.20
N VAL A 155 1.87 -0.26 -13.60
CA VAL A 155 1.64 -0.35 -12.17
C VAL A 155 0.95 -1.69 -11.94
N VAL A 156 1.40 -2.45 -10.95
CA VAL A 156 0.90 -3.78 -10.64
C VAL A 156 0.51 -3.88 -9.17
N ASP A 157 -0.09 -5.00 -8.78
CA ASP A 157 -0.43 -5.31 -7.39
C ASP A 157 -1.50 -4.36 -6.80
N TYR A 158 -2.72 -4.51 -7.33
CA TYR A 158 -3.88 -3.70 -6.94
C TYR A 158 -4.72 -4.30 -5.82
N ASP A 159 -4.27 -5.35 -5.17
CA ASP A 159 -5.06 -6.04 -4.14
C ASP A 159 -5.21 -5.22 -2.85
N SER A 160 -4.30 -4.25 -2.63
CA SER A 160 -4.33 -3.31 -1.52
C SER A 160 -5.15 -2.03 -1.79
N VAL A 161 -5.69 -1.86 -3.00
CA VAL A 161 -6.46 -0.65 -3.35
C VAL A 161 -7.59 -0.41 -2.36
N SER A 162 -7.64 0.78 -1.81
CA SER A 162 -8.61 1.16 -0.80
C SER A 162 -9.11 2.60 -0.98
N TYR A 163 -10.06 2.99 -0.15
CA TYR A 163 -10.56 4.37 -0.08
C TYR A 163 -9.94 5.04 1.15
N SER A 164 -8.94 5.89 0.93
CA SER A 164 -8.15 6.54 1.97
C SER A 164 -7.63 7.91 1.51
N ARG A 165 -6.69 8.48 2.23
CA ARG A 165 -6.10 9.80 1.92
C ARG A 165 -4.94 9.66 0.96
N LEU A 166 -4.88 10.49 -0.08
CA LEU A 166 -3.86 10.43 -1.14
C LEU A 166 -2.42 10.45 -0.61
N VAL A 167 -2.21 11.09 0.53
CA VAL A 167 -0.89 11.18 1.17
C VAL A 167 -0.33 9.81 1.60
N VAL A 168 -1.19 8.81 1.79
CA VAL A 168 -0.76 7.45 2.14
C VAL A 168 0.12 6.87 1.03
N ASP A 169 -0.31 7.01 -0.24
CA ASP A 169 0.49 6.57 -1.37
C ASP A 169 1.81 7.34 -1.50
N VAL A 170 1.79 8.65 -1.22
CA VAL A 170 3.02 9.46 -1.23
C VAL A 170 3.98 8.97 -0.15
N ALA A 171 3.49 8.68 1.05
CA ALA A 171 4.31 8.18 2.15
C ALA A 171 4.90 6.79 1.87
N ASN A 172 4.13 5.92 1.20
CA ASN A 172 4.61 4.58 0.82
C ASN A 172 5.67 4.65 -0.29
N GLY A 173 5.62 5.67 -1.15
CA GLY A 173 6.54 5.85 -2.28
C GLY A 173 7.80 6.64 -1.96
N ALA A 174 7.91 7.21 -0.75
CA ALA A 174 9.04 8.02 -0.31
C ALA A 174 10.14 7.15 0.30
#